data_02f7b91c4d700e03737140a6193a68a0
#
_entry.id   02f7b91c4d700e03737140a6193a68a0
#
_cell.length_a   1.000
_cell.length_b   1.000
_cell.length_c   1.000
_cell.angle_alpha   90.00
_cell.angle_beta   90.00
_cell.angle_gamma   90.00
#
_symmetry.space_group_name_H-M   'P 1'
#
loop_
_entity.id
_entity.type
_entity.pdbx_description
1 polymer ?
#
loop_
_entity_poly.entity_id
_entity_poly.type
_entity_poly.pdbx_seq_one_letter_code
_entity_poly.pdbx_strand_id
1 'polypeptide(L)'
;MTPKILHIDMNKFYASVEQMLNPQLKNKAIAVCGSTEERHGIVLTASAEAKARGVKTGMANWEARRACPGLIVVPPQYDQYCKYSKLARAVYGRYSDRIEPYGMDECWVDISSICRTFDEAEEIAHEIRTSIKEELGLTVSMCSCAPIRLGTSKSTRRSPPRRLTARWRWSWALTGP
;
A
#
# COMPACT_ATOMS: atom_id res chain seq x y z
N MET A 1 9.36 0.19 -27.34
CA MET A 1 8.56 -0.72 -26.50
C MET A 1 7.77 0.11 -25.50
N THR A 2 6.52 -0.26 -25.22
CA THR A 2 5.72 0.39 -24.19
C THR A 2 6.23 -0.06 -22.82
N PRO A 3 6.68 0.84 -21.94
CA PRO A 3 7.15 0.46 -20.61
C PRO A 3 6.03 -0.20 -19.80
N LYS A 4 6.40 -1.16 -18.97
CA LYS A 4 5.49 -1.86 -18.06
C LYS A 4 5.99 -1.62 -16.65
N ILE A 5 5.26 -0.75 -15.95
CA ILE A 5 5.59 -0.35 -14.59
C ILE A 5 4.47 -0.79 -13.67
N LEU A 6 4.82 -1.49 -12.62
CA LEU A 6 3.92 -1.82 -11.53
C LEU A 6 4.00 -0.72 -10.48
N HIS A 7 2.87 -0.19 -10.07
CA HIS A 7 2.74 0.55 -8.83
C HIS A 7 2.18 -0.40 -7.78
N ILE A 8 2.91 -0.54 -6.70
CA ILE A 8 2.60 -1.46 -5.61
C ILE A 8 2.35 -0.62 -4.36
N ASP A 9 1.24 -0.89 -3.67
CA ASP A 9 0.81 -0.24 -2.43
C ASP A 9 0.47 -1.31 -1.39
N MET A 10 1.08 -1.27 -0.21
CA MET A 10 0.82 -2.22 0.87
C MET A 10 -0.49 -1.85 1.59
N ASN A 11 -1.44 -2.79 1.58
CA ASN A 11 -2.78 -2.57 2.12
C ASN A 11 -2.77 -2.37 3.65
N LYS A 12 -3.27 -1.21 4.11
CA LYS A 12 -3.38 -0.90 5.55
C LYS A 12 -2.06 -1.15 6.29
N PHE A 13 -0.95 -0.76 5.69
CA PHE A 13 0.39 -1.23 6.01
C PHE A 13 0.66 -1.28 7.52
N TYR A 14 0.60 -0.16 8.23
CA TYR A 14 0.92 -0.14 9.67
C TYR A 14 -0.02 -1.04 10.49
N ALA A 15 -1.33 -0.98 10.24
CA ALA A 15 -2.27 -1.83 10.95
C ALA A 15 -2.06 -3.33 10.63
N SER A 16 -1.69 -3.66 9.39
CA SER A 16 -1.38 -5.03 9.00
C SER A 16 -0.12 -5.56 9.70
N VAL A 17 0.92 -4.73 9.81
CA VAL A 17 2.14 -5.08 10.57
C VAL A 17 1.83 -5.29 12.05
N GLU A 18 1.04 -4.40 12.67
CA GLU A 18 0.64 -4.56 14.08
C GLU A 18 -0.15 -5.85 14.34
N GLN A 19 -1.11 -6.18 13.44
CA GLN A 19 -1.90 -7.41 13.57
C GLN A 19 -1.06 -8.67 13.33
N MET A 20 0.00 -8.58 12.55
CA MET A 20 0.93 -9.67 12.30
C MET A 20 1.88 -9.89 13.48
N LEU A 21 2.42 -8.81 14.07
CA LEU A 21 3.31 -8.87 15.22
C LEU A 21 2.58 -9.29 16.50
N ASN A 22 1.31 -8.92 16.63
CA ASN A 22 0.49 -9.29 17.79
C ASN A 22 -0.77 -10.06 17.34
N PRO A 23 -0.75 -11.40 17.39
CA PRO A 23 -1.90 -12.22 17.01
C PRO A 23 -3.19 -11.91 17.77
N GLN A 24 -3.11 -11.33 18.98
CA GLN A 24 -4.29 -10.91 19.74
C GLN A 24 -5.06 -9.76 19.10
N LEU A 25 -4.42 -9.01 18.19
CA LEU A 25 -5.03 -7.92 17.43
C LEU A 25 -5.67 -8.40 16.11
N LYS A 26 -5.44 -9.66 15.73
CA LYS A 26 -5.97 -10.23 14.50
C LYS A 26 -7.51 -10.21 14.52
N ASN A 27 -8.11 -9.78 13.40
CA ASN A 27 -9.56 -9.65 13.22
C ASN A 27 -10.25 -8.69 14.21
N LYS A 28 -9.48 -7.80 14.87
CA LYS A 28 -10.03 -6.77 15.73
C LYS A 28 -10.01 -5.40 15.05
N ALA A 29 -10.93 -4.54 15.45
CA ALA A 29 -10.93 -3.15 15.02
C ALA A 29 -9.78 -2.42 15.72
N ILE A 30 -8.68 -2.19 15.00
CA ILE A 30 -7.52 -1.45 15.50
C ILE A 30 -7.27 -0.21 14.66
N ALA A 31 -6.70 0.81 15.26
CA ALA A 31 -6.15 1.97 14.58
C ALA A 31 -4.76 2.28 15.13
N VAL A 32 -3.80 2.45 14.22
CA VAL A 32 -2.47 2.98 14.56
C VAL A 32 -2.59 4.50 14.57
N CYS A 33 -2.31 5.11 15.72
CA CYS A 33 -2.51 6.54 15.93
C CYS A 33 -1.22 7.19 16.41
N GLY A 34 -0.97 8.43 15.97
CA GLY A 34 0.02 9.29 16.60
C GLY A 34 -0.30 9.55 18.07
N SER A 35 0.49 10.38 18.76
CA SER A 35 0.41 10.61 20.22
C SER A 35 -0.97 10.34 20.83
N THR A 36 -1.05 9.34 21.71
CA THR A 36 -2.29 8.94 22.37
C THR A 36 -2.59 9.76 23.62
N GLU A 37 -1.58 10.46 24.12
CA GLU A 37 -1.65 11.25 25.37
C GLU A 37 -2.25 12.64 25.17
N GLU A 38 -2.13 13.18 23.96
CA GLU A 38 -2.72 14.47 23.59
C GLU A 38 -4.01 14.28 22.79
N ARG A 39 -4.98 15.18 23.01
CA ARG A 39 -6.25 15.19 22.26
C ARG A 39 -6.08 15.36 20.73
N HIS A 40 -4.85 15.63 20.26
CA HIS A 40 -4.49 15.96 18.89
C HIS A 40 -3.95 14.77 18.08
N GLY A 41 -3.85 13.55 18.67
CA GLY A 41 -3.44 12.38 17.91
C GLY A 41 -4.44 12.05 16.79
N ILE A 42 -3.92 11.67 15.62
CA ILE A 42 -4.70 11.29 14.45
C ILE A 42 -4.48 9.83 14.08
N VAL A 43 -5.48 9.24 13.43
CA VAL A 43 -5.40 7.91 12.85
C VAL A 43 -4.46 7.95 11.65
N LEU A 44 -3.33 7.25 11.74
CA LEU A 44 -2.38 7.06 10.63
C LEU A 44 -2.88 5.97 9.69
N THR A 45 -3.34 4.85 10.26
CA THR A 45 -3.96 3.78 9.49
C THR A 45 -4.92 2.98 10.37
N ALA A 46 -5.88 2.28 9.75
CA ALA A 46 -6.88 1.49 10.46
C ALA A 46 -7.06 0.12 9.80
N SER A 47 -7.36 -0.90 10.61
CA SER A 47 -7.68 -2.25 10.13
C SER A 47 -8.97 -2.27 9.29
N ALA A 48 -9.21 -3.36 8.58
CA ALA A 48 -10.43 -3.52 7.78
C ALA A 48 -11.69 -3.42 8.65
N GLU A 49 -11.65 -4.02 9.84
CA GLU A 49 -12.74 -4.04 10.81
C GLU A 49 -13.05 -2.63 11.36
N ALA A 50 -12.02 -1.82 11.56
CA ALA A 50 -12.19 -0.43 11.98
C ALA A 50 -12.70 0.44 10.81
N LYS A 51 -12.18 0.25 9.60
CA LYS A 51 -12.65 0.95 8.39
C LYS A 51 -14.12 0.63 8.08
N ALA A 52 -14.53 -0.63 8.23
CA ALA A 52 -15.93 -1.04 8.06
C ALA A 52 -16.90 -0.35 9.05
N ARG A 53 -16.40 0.09 10.21
CA ARG A 53 -17.16 0.84 11.22
C ARG A 53 -17.00 2.36 11.08
N GLY A 54 -16.44 2.84 9.96
CA GLY A 54 -16.37 4.25 9.61
C GLY A 54 -15.09 4.97 10.07
N VAL A 55 -14.10 4.26 10.62
CA VAL A 55 -12.80 4.87 10.96
C VAL A 55 -12.02 5.20 9.68
N LYS A 56 -11.52 6.43 9.58
CA LYS A 56 -10.78 6.94 8.41
C LYS A 56 -9.40 7.44 8.83
N THR A 57 -8.43 7.33 7.93
CA THR A 57 -7.12 7.97 8.08
C THR A 57 -7.27 9.49 8.18
N GLY A 58 -6.51 10.12 9.07
CA GLY A 58 -6.58 11.55 9.35
C GLY A 58 -7.66 11.95 10.36
N MET A 59 -8.51 11.03 10.79
CA MET A 59 -9.52 11.25 11.83
C MET A 59 -8.84 11.49 13.18
N ALA A 60 -9.38 12.40 13.99
CA ALA A 60 -8.89 12.56 15.36
C ALA A 60 -9.20 11.31 16.21
N ASN A 61 -8.35 11.00 17.17
CA ASN A 61 -8.50 9.78 17.99
C ASN A 61 -9.85 9.68 18.70
N TRP A 62 -10.39 10.80 19.17
CA TRP A 62 -11.70 10.83 19.81
C TRP A 62 -12.85 10.58 18.83
N GLU A 63 -12.75 11.08 17.60
CA GLU A 63 -13.73 10.83 16.53
C GLU A 63 -13.72 9.35 16.13
N ALA A 64 -12.53 8.77 15.98
CA ALA A 64 -12.36 7.36 15.65
C ALA A 64 -12.97 6.44 16.74
N ARG A 65 -12.76 6.75 18.02
CA ARG A 65 -13.38 6.03 19.14
C ARG A 65 -14.90 6.16 19.16
N ARG A 66 -15.42 7.33 18.77
CA ARG A 66 -16.87 7.56 18.65
C ARG A 66 -17.48 6.79 17.48
N ALA A 67 -16.79 6.75 16.34
CA ALA A 67 -17.23 6.00 15.15
C ALA A 67 -17.18 4.48 15.38
N CYS A 68 -16.20 4.00 16.14
CA CYS A 68 -16.01 2.59 16.42
C CYS A 68 -15.86 2.35 17.93
N PRO A 69 -16.98 2.17 18.68
CA PRO A 69 -16.92 1.75 20.07
C PRO A 69 -16.16 0.43 20.20
N GLY A 70 -15.20 0.39 21.14
CA GLY A 70 -14.30 -0.76 21.31
C GLY A 70 -13.07 -0.75 20.38
N LEU A 71 -12.79 0.36 19.68
CA LEU A 71 -11.58 0.55 18.89
C LEU A 71 -10.33 0.42 19.77
N ILE A 72 -9.42 -0.46 19.36
CA ILE A 72 -8.10 -0.60 20.01
C ILE A 72 -7.15 0.38 19.31
N VAL A 73 -6.66 1.34 20.06
CA VAL A 73 -5.65 2.29 19.57
C VAL A 73 -4.27 1.77 19.91
N VAL A 74 -3.39 1.71 18.90
CA VAL A 74 -2.03 1.19 19.01
C VAL A 74 -1.04 2.31 18.65
N PRO A 75 0.01 2.52 19.44
CA PRO A 75 1.07 3.46 19.08
C PRO A 75 1.87 2.94 17.87
N PRO A 76 2.42 3.82 17.00
CA PRO A 76 3.18 3.39 15.83
C PRO A 76 4.55 2.83 16.21
N GLN A 77 4.92 1.72 15.56
CA GLN A 77 6.24 1.09 15.67
C GLN A 77 7.05 1.30 14.37
N TYR A 78 7.56 2.50 14.17
CA TYR A 78 8.22 2.89 12.91
C TYR A 78 9.41 2.00 12.54
N ASP A 79 10.17 1.48 13.49
CA ASP A 79 11.29 0.57 13.24
C ASP A 79 10.83 -0.73 12.57
N GLN A 80 9.69 -1.27 13.03
CA GLN A 80 9.07 -2.45 12.41
C GLN A 80 8.56 -2.12 11.01
N TYR A 81 7.94 -0.97 10.81
CA TYR A 81 7.46 -0.55 9.49
C TYR A 81 8.62 -0.38 8.52
N CYS A 82 9.72 0.24 8.94
CA CYS A 82 10.94 0.33 8.13
C CYS A 82 11.51 -1.05 7.77
N LYS A 83 11.51 -1.99 8.71
CA LYS A 83 11.96 -3.37 8.49
C LYS A 83 11.12 -4.07 7.42
N TYR A 84 9.78 -4.07 7.58
CA TYR A 84 8.89 -4.75 6.63
C TYR A 84 8.84 -4.05 5.26
N SER A 85 8.98 -2.74 5.22
CA SER A 85 9.17 -1.98 3.98
C SER A 85 10.40 -2.43 3.21
N LYS A 86 11.55 -2.63 3.90
CA LYS A 86 12.78 -3.14 3.29
C LYS A 86 12.64 -4.59 2.81
N LEU A 87 11.99 -5.45 3.59
CA LEU A 87 11.74 -6.84 3.21
C LEU A 87 10.85 -6.93 1.96
N ALA A 88 9.80 -6.13 1.89
CA ALA A 88 8.94 -6.07 0.71
C ALA A 88 9.72 -5.63 -0.54
N ARG A 89 10.59 -4.62 -0.42
CA ARG A 89 11.46 -4.18 -1.52
C ARG A 89 12.46 -5.24 -1.94
N ALA A 90 12.96 -6.06 -1.01
CA ALA A 90 13.83 -7.19 -1.34
C ALA A 90 13.08 -8.24 -2.19
N VAL A 91 11.78 -8.46 -1.94
CA VAL A 91 10.94 -9.30 -2.82
C VAL A 91 10.81 -8.68 -4.20
N TYR A 92 10.50 -7.38 -4.30
CA TYR A 92 10.39 -6.68 -5.59
C TYR A 92 11.71 -6.71 -6.37
N GLY A 93 12.85 -6.64 -5.68
CA GLY A 93 14.20 -6.71 -6.27
C GLY A 93 14.52 -8.02 -6.97
N ARG A 94 13.76 -9.09 -6.78
CA ARG A 94 13.90 -10.35 -7.52
C ARG A 94 13.41 -10.23 -8.97
N TYR A 95 12.53 -9.26 -9.24
CA TYR A 95 11.87 -9.06 -10.53
C TYR A 95 12.45 -7.89 -11.32
N SER A 96 13.08 -6.92 -10.66
CA SER A 96 13.70 -5.77 -11.33
C SER A 96 14.76 -5.11 -10.46
N ASP A 97 15.80 -4.58 -11.09
CA ASP A 97 16.78 -3.66 -10.50
C ASP A 97 16.29 -2.20 -10.51
N ARG A 98 15.23 -1.91 -11.28
CA ARG A 98 14.64 -0.59 -11.43
C ARG A 98 13.45 -0.42 -10.51
N ILE A 99 13.76 -0.11 -9.25
CA ILE A 99 12.77 0.07 -8.20
C ILE A 99 12.86 1.50 -7.69
N GLU A 100 11.73 2.20 -7.62
CA GLU A 100 11.64 3.53 -7.03
C GLU A 100 10.65 3.52 -5.86
N PRO A 101 11.14 3.59 -4.60
CA PRO A 101 10.27 3.69 -3.43
C PRO A 101 9.58 5.04 -3.35
N TYR A 102 8.30 5.02 -2.92
CA TYR A 102 7.56 6.21 -2.57
C TYR A 102 6.94 6.04 -1.17
N GLY A 103 7.60 6.64 -0.16
CA GLY A 103 7.23 6.39 1.23
C GLY A 103 7.67 5.01 1.72
N MET A 104 6.95 4.46 2.72
CA MET A 104 7.24 3.16 3.33
C MET A 104 6.47 2.02 2.68
N ASP A 105 5.31 2.29 2.14
CA ASP A 105 4.31 1.33 1.68
C ASP A 105 4.09 1.33 0.17
N GLU A 106 4.54 2.36 -0.54
CA GLU A 106 4.40 2.46 -1.99
C GLU A 106 5.74 2.23 -2.71
N CYS A 107 5.68 1.59 -3.88
CA CYS A 107 6.85 1.33 -4.70
C CYS A 107 6.48 1.25 -6.19
N TRP A 108 7.36 1.77 -7.04
CA TRP A 108 7.29 1.65 -8.49
C TRP A 108 8.33 0.64 -8.94
N VAL A 109 7.94 -0.32 -9.76
CA VAL A 109 8.83 -1.37 -10.26
C VAL A 109 8.71 -1.44 -11.78
N ASP A 110 9.79 -1.15 -12.50
CA ASP A 110 9.84 -1.27 -13.95
C ASP A 110 10.20 -2.70 -14.34
N ILE A 111 9.21 -3.46 -14.82
CA ILE A 111 9.35 -4.85 -15.26
C ILE A 111 9.48 -4.99 -16.79
N SER A 112 9.72 -3.91 -17.52
CA SER A 112 9.79 -3.90 -18.98
C SER A 112 10.86 -4.82 -19.55
N SER A 113 11.93 -5.12 -18.79
CA SER A 113 13.03 -5.99 -19.21
C SER A 113 12.67 -7.47 -19.19
N ILE A 114 11.70 -7.88 -18.37
CA ILE A 114 11.33 -9.29 -18.13
C ILE A 114 9.98 -9.68 -18.69
N CYS A 115 9.18 -8.73 -19.19
CA CYS A 115 7.90 -9.03 -19.82
C CYS A 115 7.67 -8.22 -21.10
N ARG A 116 7.02 -8.84 -22.07
CA ARG A 116 6.73 -8.26 -23.40
C ARG A 116 5.29 -7.80 -23.52
N THR A 117 4.37 -8.51 -22.90
CA THR A 117 2.92 -8.28 -22.95
C THR A 117 2.40 -7.75 -21.61
N PHE A 118 1.16 -7.27 -21.58
CA PHE A 118 0.49 -6.90 -20.33
C PHE A 118 0.01 -8.12 -19.57
N ASP A 119 -0.28 -9.22 -20.27
CA ASP A 119 -0.68 -10.48 -19.63
C ASP A 119 0.48 -11.07 -18.82
N GLU A 120 1.70 -11.08 -19.39
CA GLU A 120 2.92 -11.45 -18.66
C GLU A 120 3.17 -10.52 -17.46
N ALA A 121 2.85 -9.23 -17.57
CA ALA A 121 2.98 -8.29 -16.47
C ALA A 121 1.97 -8.57 -15.35
N GLU A 122 0.77 -9.05 -15.69
CA GLU A 122 -0.25 -9.44 -14.71
C GLU A 122 0.17 -10.73 -13.97
N GLU A 123 0.74 -11.69 -14.67
CA GLU A 123 1.32 -12.90 -14.06
C GLU A 123 2.41 -12.56 -13.05
N ILE A 124 3.37 -11.70 -13.42
CA ILE A 124 4.42 -11.22 -12.53
C ILE A 124 3.84 -10.48 -11.31
N ALA A 125 2.82 -9.64 -11.52
CA ALA A 125 2.15 -8.95 -10.42
C ALA A 125 1.47 -9.94 -9.47
N HIS A 126 0.88 -11.02 -9.99
CA HIS A 126 0.29 -12.08 -9.18
C HIS A 126 1.34 -12.84 -8.37
N GLU A 127 2.49 -13.16 -8.96
CA GLU A 127 3.60 -13.81 -8.27
C GLU A 127 4.13 -12.93 -7.13
N ILE A 128 4.37 -11.64 -7.38
CA ILE A 128 4.82 -10.69 -6.35
C ILE A 128 3.80 -10.63 -5.20
N ARG A 129 2.51 -10.55 -5.51
CA ARG A 129 1.44 -10.53 -4.50
C ARG A 129 1.45 -11.79 -3.65
N THR A 130 1.62 -12.94 -4.27
CA THR A 130 1.69 -14.23 -3.59
C THR A 130 2.92 -14.30 -2.68
N SER A 131 4.10 -13.93 -3.18
CA SER A 131 5.35 -13.90 -2.39
C SER A 131 5.24 -12.98 -1.17
N ILE A 132 4.69 -11.77 -1.34
CA ILE A 132 4.49 -10.85 -0.21
C ILE A 132 3.55 -11.44 0.84
N LYS A 133 2.48 -12.13 0.41
CA LYS A 133 1.53 -12.75 1.34
C LYS A 133 2.14 -13.95 2.07
N GLU A 134 2.86 -14.80 1.37
CA GLU A 134 3.43 -16.03 1.93
C GLU A 134 4.66 -15.76 2.79
N GLU A 135 5.56 -14.88 2.35
CA GLU A 135 6.82 -14.61 3.05
C GLU A 135 6.68 -13.58 4.18
N LEU A 136 5.82 -12.57 3.99
CA LEU A 136 5.70 -11.45 4.92
C LEU A 136 4.35 -11.37 5.64
N GLY A 137 3.37 -12.19 5.26
CA GLY A 137 2.02 -12.14 5.84
C GLY A 137 1.25 -10.85 5.52
N LEU A 138 1.76 -10.02 4.60
CA LEU A 138 1.17 -8.74 4.20
C LEU A 138 0.40 -8.89 2.88
N THR A 139 -0.47 -7.93 2.59
CA THR A 139 -1.18 -7.88 1.31
C THR A 139 -0.87 -6.58 0.58
N VAL A 140 -0.82 -6.65 -0.75
CA VAL A 140 -0.54 -5.51 -1.61
C VAL A 140 -1.62 -5.33 -2.67
N SER A 141 -1.90 -4.08 -3.01
CA SER A 141 -2.65 -3.70 -4.21
C SER A 141 -1.66 -3.29 -5.28
N MET A 142 -1.93 -3.70 -6.52
CA MET A 142 -1.07 -3.37 -7.65
C MET A 142 -1.90 -2.86 -8.81
N CYS A 143 -1.32 -1.91 -9.55
CA CYS A 143 -1.81 -1.56 -10.87
C CYS A 143 -0.64 -1.52 -11.85
N SER A 144 -0.87 -2.03 -13.06
CA SER A 144 0.07 -1.84 -14.16
C SER A 144 -0.19 -0.49 -14.82
N CYS A 145 0.86 0.30 -15.01
CA CYS A 145 0.79 1.57 -15.70
C CYS A 145 1.29 1.40 -17.14
N ALA A 146 0.43 1.64 -18.12
CA ALA A 146 0.83 1.90 -19.49
C ALA A 146 1.04 3.40 -19.69
N PRO A 147 1.96 3.85 -20.57
CA PRO A 147 2.03 5.25 -20.93
C PRO A 147 0.73 5.67 -21.62
N ILE A 148 0.11 6.72 -21.12
CA ILE A 148 -1.13 7.23 -21.70
C ILE A 148 -0.79 8.08 -22.91
N ARG A 149 -1.40 7.75 -24.03
CA ARG A 149 -1.63 8.72 -25.08
C ARG A 149 -2.55 9.81 -24.54
N LEU A 150 -2.12 11.07 -24.67
CA LEU A 150 -2.89 12.23 -24.25
C LEU A 150 -4.25 12.26 -24.98
N GLY A 151 -5.28 11.86 -24.26
CA GLY A 151 -6.67 12.06 -24.59
C GLY A 151 -7.37 12.58 -23.35
N THR A 152 -7.96 13.73 -23.47
CA THR A 152 -8.60 14.56 -22.45
C THR A 152 -9.55 13.81 -21.53
N SER A 153 -9.25 13.74 -20.22
CA SER A 153 -10.24 13.90 -19.14
C SER A 153 -9.56 14.02 -17.78
N LYS A 154 -10.09 14.93 -16.97
CA LYS A 154 -9.58 15.26 -15.62
C LYS A 154 -9.85 14.10 -14.66
N SER A 155 -8.80 13.54 -14.07
CA SER A 155 -8.89 12.75 -12.86
C SER A 155 -7.72 13.15 -11.96
N THR A 156 -8.06 13.66 -10.79
CA THR A 156 -7.13 14.01 -9.72
C THR A 156 -6.57 12.75 -9.10
N ARG A 157 -5.37 12.31 -9.48
CA ARG A 157 -4.63 11.28 -8.75
C ARG A 157 -3.14 11.45 -8.94
N ARG A 158 -2.38 11.01 -7.92
CA ARG A 158 -0.95 11.20 -7.70
C ARG A 158 -0.11 10.94 -8.96
N SER A 159 0.77 11.85 -9.28
CA SER A 159 1.72 11.72 -10.38
C SER A 159 2.87 10.80 -9.96
N PRO A 160 3.44 10.01 -10.88
CA PRO A 160 4.66 9.26 -10.61
C PRO A 160 5.82 10.21 -10.27
N PRO A 161 6.80 9.73 -9.51
CA PRO A 161 7.95 10.53 -9.14
C PRO A 161 8.71 11.05 -10.37
N ARG A 162 9.27 12.24 -10.26
CA ARG A 162 9.89 12.97 -11.39
C ARG A 162 11.09 12.29 -12.05
N ARG A 163 11.61 11.21 -11.45
CA ARG A 163 12.80 10.49 -11.95
C ARG A 163 12.50 9.49 -13.07
N LEU A 164 11.29 8.97 -13.12
CA LEU A 164 10.84 8.19 -14.27
C LEU A 164 10.35 9.16 -15.34
N THR A 165 11.17 9.46 -16.32
CA THR A 165 10.98 10.51 -17.35
C THR A 165 9.86 10.22 -18.36
N ALA A 166 8.90 9.37 -18.04
CA ALA A 166 7.73 9.12 -18.86
C ALA A 166 6.48 9.74 -18.22
N ARG A 167 5.68 10.48 -18.99
CA ARG A 167 4.41 11.04 -18.55
C ARG A 167 3.40 9.91 -18.34
N TRP A 168 3.13 9.55 -17.07
CA TRP A 168 2.21 8.51 -16.69
C TRP A 168 0.85 9.07 -16.29
N ARG A 169 -0.21 8.40 -16.68
CA ARG A 169 -1.57 8.59 -16.21
C ARG A 169 -2.14 7.24 -15.77
N TRP A 170 -2.95 7.25 -14.76
CA TRP A 170 -3.54 6.08 -14.12
C TRP A 170 -4.80 5.60 -14.82
N SER A 171 -4.91 4.32 -15.05
CA SER A 171 -6.16 3.64 -15.31
C SER A 171 -6.41 2.67 -14.15
N TRP A 172 -7.50 2.83 -13.43
CA TRP A 172 -7.94 1.88 -12.43
C TRP A 172 -8.64 0.73 -13.12
N ALA A 173 -8.05 -0.44 -13.16
CA ALA A 173 -8.75 -1.67 -13.43
C ALA A 173 -9.09 -2.33 -12.09
N LEU A 174 -10.35 -2.24 -11.79
CA LEU A 174 -11.22 -3.10 -10.99
C LEU A 174 -10.57 -4.06 -9.99
N THR A 175 -10.73 -3.71 -8.74
CA THR A 175 -10.68 -4.63 -7.62
C THR A 175 -11.95 -5.47 -7.60
N GLY A 176 -11.85 -6.74 -7.91
CA GLY A 176 -12.82 -7.74 -7.49
C GLY A 176 -12.56 -8.12 -6.02
N PRO A 177 -13.56 -8.73 -5.33
CA PRO A 177 -13.55 -8.98 -3.90
C PRO A 177 -12.43 -9.87 -3.40
#